data_bcad901e9e657e284eefc75a5ce180b0
#
_entry.id   bcad901e9e657e284eefc75a5ce180b0
#
_cell.length_a   1.000
_cell.length_b   1.000
_cell.length_c   1.000
_cell.angle_alpha   90.00
_cell.angle_beta   90.00
_cell.angle_gamma   90.00
#
_symmetry.space_group_name_H-M   'P 1'
#
loop_
_entity.id
_entity.type
_entity.pdbx_description
1 polymer ?
#
loop_
_entity_poly.entity_id
_entity_poly.type
_entity_poly.pdbx_seq_one_letter_code
_entity_poly.pdbx_strand_id
1 'polypeptide(L)'
;LAHGDLQHANVLVTPAGRLKLVDYDGMCVPALIGRRNLEIGVRPYQHPQRNESTLLSASLDNFSALLIYVALRALAAETSLWAQYVEQPGYDKLLFRTEDFVDREQSALYHALMNSPEPEVRTLSAQLFSFARGSIDDVPPLSQLVVGESGRVRPEQEAAPGVPWQPVVPEAAPPSEKPAAR
;
A
#
# COMPACT_ATOMS: atom_id res chain seq x y z
N LEU A 1 5.86 -10.12 12.55
CA LEU A 1 6.67 -9.64 11.43
C LEU A 1 6.03 -8.38 10.87
N ALA A 2 6.83 -7.41 10.47
CA ALA A 2 6.39 -6.27 9.68
C ALA A 2 7.33 -6.11 8.48
N HIS A 3 6.81 -5.63 7.35
CA HIS A 3 7.58 -5.35 6.14
C HIS A 3 8.47 -4.12 6.33
N GLY A 4 7.96 -3.14 7.05
CA GLY A 4 8.67 -1.91 7.36
C GLY A 4 8.53 -0.81 6.30
N ASP A 5 8.34 -1.16 5.03
CA ASP A 5 8.00 -0.25 3.94
C ASP A 5 6.87 -0.83 3.08
N LEU A 6 5.73 -1.12 3.73
CA LEU A 6 4.56 -1.62 3.00
C LEU A 6 3.93 -0.49 2.19
N GLN A 7 4.01 -0.61 0.87
CA GLN A 7 3.47 0.32 -0.12
C GLN A 7 2.98 -0.44 -1.36
N HIS A 8 2.23 0.22 -2.24
CA HIS A 8 1.65 -0.40 -3.42
C HIS A 8 2.69 -1.04 -4.36
N ALA A 9 3.85 -0.40 -4.52
CA ALA A 9 4.94 -0.90 -5.38
C ALA A 9 5.58 -2.20 -4.84
N ASN A 10 5.47 -2.44 -3.53
CA ASN A 10 6.00 -3.63 -2.87
C ASN A 10 4.98 -4.78 -2.77
N VAL A 11 3.77 -4.60 -3.34
CA VAL A 11 2.70 -5.60 -3.35
C VAL A 11 2.43 -6.04 -4.78
N LEU A 12 2.91 -7.21 -5.15
CA LEU A 12 2.69 -7.80 -6.47
C LEU A 12 1.49 -8.74 -6.46
N VAL A 13 0.71 -8.70 -7.53
CA VAL A 13 -0.40 -9.63 -7.75
C VAL A 13 -0.02 -10.61 -8.84
N THR A 14 -0.01 -11.91 -8.53
CA THR A 14 0.25 -12.94 -9.52
C THR A 14 -0.96 -13.15 -10.45
N PRO A 15 -0.79 -13.76 -11.66
CA PRO A 15 -1.91 -14.10 -12.53
C PRO A 15 -2.97 -14.98 -11.86
N ALA A 16 -2.60 -15.75 -10.83
CA ALA A 16 -3.51 -16.57 -10.03
C ALA A 16 -4.19 -15.78 -8.88
N GLY A 17 -4.04 -14.44 -8.84
CA GLY A 17 -4.65 -13.59 -7.81
C GLY A 17 -3.97 -13.66 -6.44
N ARG A 18 -2.77 -14.26 -6.33
CA ARG A 18 -2.04 -14.31 -5.06
C ARG A 18 -1.17 -13.08 -4.89
N LEU A 19 -1.15 -12.54 -3.66
CA LEU A 19 -0.26 -11.43 -3.30
C LEU A 19 1.15 -11.97 -3.01
N LYS A 20 2.15 -11.21 -3.43
CA LYS A 20 3.55 -11.38 -3.06
C LYS A 20 4.11 -10.04 -2.64
N LEU A 21 4.78 -10.01 -1.51
CA LEU A 21 5.56 -8.87 -1.10
C LEU A 21 6.97 -8.99 -1.68
N VAL A 22 7.59 -7.85 -1.95
CA VAL A 22 8.98 -7.72 -2.42
C VAL A 22 9.66 -6.60 -1.65
N ASP A 23 10.99 -6.50 -1.74
CA ASP A 23 11.77 -5.46 -1.07
C ASP A 23 11.71 -5.53 0.45
N TYR A 24 12.34 -6.58 0.99
CA TYR A 24 12.32 -6.90 2.41
C TYR A 24 13.43 -6.22 3.23
N ASP A 25 14.12 -5.22 2.69
CA ASP A 25 15.29 -4.60 3.33
C ASP A 25 14.92 -3.90 4.66
N GLY A 26 13.71 -3.35 4.77
CA GLY A 26 13.16 -2.74 5.98
C GLY A 26 12.48 -3.72 6.96
N MET A 27 12.57 -5.03 6.74
CA MET A 27 11.76 -6.00 7.48
C MET A 27 12.09 -6.05 8.99
N CYS A 28 11.06 -5.93 9.81
CA CYS A 28 11.12 -6.18 11.25
C CYS A 28 10.85 -7.65 11.55
N VAL A 29 11.90 -8.37 11.94
CA VAL A 29 11.81 -9.74 12.48
C VAL A 29 11.83 -9.72 14.01
N PRO A 30 11.41 -10.79 14.71
CA PRO A 30 11.32 -10.80 16.18
C PRO A 30 12.61 -10.36 16.89
N ALA A 31 13.78 -10.72 16.33
CA ALA A 31 15.08 -10.35 16.90
C ALA A 31 15.41 -8.86 16.80
N LEU A 32 14.68 -8.09 16.00
CA LEU A 32 14.88 -6.67 15.78
C LEU A 32 13.86 -5.80 16.52
N ILE A 33 12.80 -6.40 17.09
CA ILE A 33 11.78 -5.65 17.84
C ILE A 33 12.44 -4.80 18.94
N GLY A 34 12.02 -3.55 19.05
CA GLY A 34 12.55 -2.57 20.01
C GLY A 34 13.86 -1.92 19.60
N ARG A 35 14.45 -2.27 18.46
CA ARG A 35 15.61 -1.55 17.91
C ARG A 35 15.16 -0.30 17.15
N ARG A 36 16.08 0.63 16.94
CA ARG A 36 15.82 1.81 16.12
C ARG A 36 15.51 1.39 14.68
N ASN A 37 14.51 2.03 14.12
CA ASN A 37 14.20 1.91 12.71
C ASN A 37 15.13 2.82 11.90
N LEU A 38 15.92 2.26 11.00
CA LEU A 38 16.82 3.01 10.13
C LEU A 38 16.15 3.44 8.84
N GLU A 39 15.01 2.87 8.53
CA GLU A 39 14.24 3.14 7.32
C GLU A 39 12.79 3.50 7.66
N ILE A 40 12.34 4.67 7.20
CA ILE A 40 10.99 5.17 7.50
C ILE A 40 9.99 4.65 6.47
N GLY A 41 10.46 4.29 5.28
CA GLY A 41 9.60 3.95 4.13
C GLY A 41 9.00 5.17 3.45
N VAL A 42 8.10 4.94 2.49
CA VAL A 42 7.48 6.00 1.67
C VAL A 42 6.38 6.72 2.44
N ARG A 43 6.61 8.01 2.71
CA ARG A 43 5.80 8.86 3.61
C ARG A 43 4.28 8.74 3.50
N PRO A 44 3.64 8.80 2.35
CA PRO A 44 2.18 8.71 2.27
C PRO A 44 1.60 7.41 2.83
N TYR A 45 2.38 6.32 2.83
CA TYR A 45 1.95 5.01 3.34
C TYR A 45 2.21 4.83 4.83
N GLN A 46 3.05 5.68 5.42
CA GLN A 46 3.45 5.52 6.81
C GLN A 46 2.57 6.34 7.75
N HIS A 47 2.39 5.84 8.97
CA HIS A 47 1.70 6.60 10.00
C HIS A 47 2.36 7.99 10.18
N PRO A 48 1.59 9.09 10.29
CA PRO A 48 2.17 10.44 10.37
C PRO A 48 3.19 10.64 11.49
N GLN A 49 3.05 9.94 12.60
CA GLN A 49 4.00 10.01 13.72
C GLN A 49 5.27 9.17 13.52
N ARG A 50 5.32 8.31 12.49
CA ARG A 50 6.52 7.50 12.23
C ARG A 50 7.69 8.39 11.85
N ASN A 51 8.81 8.22 12.53
CA ASN A 51 10.04 8.99 12.34
C ASN A 51 11.27 8.15 12.70
N GLU A 52 12.47 8.73 12.61
CA GLU A 52 13.75 8.06 12.88
C GLU A 52 13.90 7.54 14.33
N SER A 53 13.11 8.03 15.27
CA SER A 53 13.09 7.54 16.65
C SER A 53 12.08 6.44 16.89
N THR A 54 11.22 6.13 15.93
CA THR A 54 10.26 5.03 16.02
C THR A 54 11.00 3.71 16.13
N LEU A 55 10.63 2.91 17.13
CA LEU A 55 11.21 1.58 17.32
C LEU A 55 10.52 0.56 16.40
N LEU A 56 11.29 -0.43 15.97
CA LEU A 56 10.77 -1.56 15.20
C LEU A 56 9.76 -2.35 16.04
N SER A 57 8.60 -2.61 15.47
CA SER A 57 7.53 -3.41 16.07
C SER A 57 6.82 -4.25 15.01
N ALA A 58 6.08 -5.26 15.46
CA ALA A 58 5.28 -6.10 14.56
C ALA A 58 4.05 -5.37 13.98
N SER A 59 3.69 -4.22 14.54
CA SER A 59 2.53 -3.39 14.16
C SER A 59 2.86 -2.27 13.18
N LEU A 60 4.12 -2.11 12.78
CA LEU A 60 4.55 -1.00 11.90
C LEU A 60 3.75 -0.88 10.61
N ASP A 61 3.31 -2.00 10.04
CA ASP A 61 2.58 -2.02 8.77
C ASP A 61 1.06 -1.88 8.93
N ASN A 62 0.52 -1.85 10.15
CA ASN A 62 -0.92 -1.85 10.36
C ASN A 62 -1.58 -0.63 9.70
N PHE A 63 -0.97 0.54 9.83
CA PHE A 63 -1.46 1.75 9.18
C PHE A 63 -1.38 1.67 7.66
N SER A 64 -0.25 1.23 7.13
CA SER A 64 -0.01 1.08 5.68
C SER A 64 -0.98 0.07 5.07
N ALA A 65 -1.23 -1.05 5.74
CA ALA A 65 -2.18 -2.07 5.29
C ALA A 65 -3.61 -1.52 5.24
N LEU A 66 -4.05 -0.79 6.27
CA LEU A 66 -5.36 -0.14 6.29
C LEU A 66 -5.47 0.90 5.17
N LEU A 67 -4.46 1.75 5.00
CA LEU A 67 -4.42 2.79 3.97
C LEU A 67 -4.56 2.19 2.56
N ILE A 68 -3.77 1.15 2.25
CA ILE A 68 -3.82 0.47 0.95
C ILE A 68 -5.20 -0.16 0.75
N TYR A 69 -5.74 -0.82 1.77
CA TYR A 69 -7.05 -1.45 1.68
C TYR A 69 -8.16 -0.42 1.41
N VAL A 70 -8.18 0.69 2.16
CA VAL A 70 -9.15 1.78 1.96
C VAL A 70 -9.03 2.35 0.56
N ALA A 71 -7.81 2.60 0.07
CA ALA A 71 -7.59 3.11 -1.27
C ALA A 71 -8.15 2.18 -2.36
N LEU A 72 -7.88 0.87 -2.24
CA LEU A 72 -8.38 -0.11 -3.20
C LEU A 72 -9.90 -0.24 -3.16
N ARG A 73 -10.52 -0.22 -1.97
CA ARG A 73 -11.96 -0.25 -1.80
C ARG A 73 -12.63 1.00 -2.38
N ALA A 74 -12.04 2.17 -2.14
CA ALA A 74 -12.52 3.44 -2.69
C ALA A 74 -12.46 3.45 -4.22
N LEU A 75 -11.34 3.02 -4.81
CA LEU A 75 -11.16 2.92 -6.27
C LEU A 75 -12.11 1.89 -6.90
N ALA A 76 -12.41 0.79 -6.20
CA ALA A 76 -13.37 -0.19 -6.66
C ALA A 76 -14.82 0.34 -6.62
N ALA A 77 -15.14 1.17 -5.63
CA ALA A 77 -16.46 1.80 -5.49
C ALA A 77 -16.65 2.96 -6.48
N GLU A 78 -15.59 3.72 -6.74
CA GLU A 78 -15.63 4.92 -7.56
C GLU A 78 -14.34 5.08 -8.38
N THR A 79 -14.35 4.54 -9.59
CA THR A 79 -13.17 4.51 -10.48
C THR A 79 -12.71 5.89 -10.94
N SER A 80 -13.56 6.91 -10.89
CA SER A 80 -13.22 8.31 -11.20
C SER A 80 -12.13 8.88 -10.28
N LEU A 81 -12.01 8.34 -9.05
CA LEU A 81 -10.95 8.73 -8.12
C LEU A 81 -9.55 8.45 -8.68
N TRP A 82 -9.41 7.47 -9.58
CA TRP A 82 -8.14 7.20 -10.24
C TRP A 82 -7.66 8.39 -11.05
N ALA A 83 -8.47 8.87 -11.99
CA ALA A 83 -8.10 10.01 -12.83
C ALA A 83 -7.91 11.30 -12.00
N GLN A 84 -8.69 11.45 -10.93
CA GLN A 84 -8.67 12.65 -10.11
C GLN A 84 -7.48 12.73 -9.16
N TYR A 85 -7.04 11.62 -8.58
CA TYR A 85 -6.05 11.62 -7.49
C TYR A 85 -4.79 10.81 -7.79
N VAL A 86 -4.81 9.83 -8.69
CA VAL A 86 -3.68 8.94 -8.98
C VAL A 86 -3.01 9.30 -10.30
N GLU A 87 -3.79 9.47 -11.37
CA GLU A 87 -3.28 9.75 -12.72
C GLU A 87 -2.82 11.20 -12.87
N GLN A 88 -1.86 11.61 -12.01
CA GLN A 88 -1.30 12.96 -12.03
C GLN A 88 0.18 12.89 -12.45
N PRO A 89 0.67 13.78 -13.33
CA PRO A 89 2.07 13.80 -13.74
C PRO A 89 3.02 13.87 -12.54
N GLY A 90 4.00 12.95 -12.48
CA GLY A 90 4.98 12.90 -11.39
C GLY A 90 4.43 12.37 -10.06
N TYR A 91 3.23 11.81 -10.06
CA TYR A 91 2.61 11.20 -8.89
C TYR A 91 2.64 9.67 -9.03
N ASP A 92 3.51 9.02 -8.27
CA ASP A 92 3.66 7.56 -8.23
C ASP A 92 3.22 7.03 -6.85
N LYS A 93 1.94 7.18 -6.55
CA LYS A 93 1.36 6.76 -5.27
C LYS A 93 -0.12 6.41 -5.44
N LEU A 94 -0.62 5.61 -4.52
CA LEU A 94 -2.03 5.28 -4.44
C LEU A 94 -2.76 6.41 -3.71
N LEU A 95 -3.92 6.82 -4.08
CA LEU A 95 -4.83 7.87 -3.59
C LEU A 95 -4.25 8.94 -2.62
N PHE A 96 -3.69 8.49 -1.47
CA PHE A 96 -3.36 9.35 -0.33
C PHE A 96 -2.06 10.13 -0.48
N ARG A 97 -2.08 11.38 0.00
CA ARG A 97 -0.91 12.25 0.16
C ARG A 97 -0.66 12.51 1.64
N THR A 98 0.56 12.87 1.99
CA THR A 98 0.91 13.22 3.37
C THR A 98 0.05 14.38 3.90
N GLU A 99 -0.26 15.34 3.04
CA GLU A 99 -1.03 16.55 3.33
C GLU A 99 -2.47 16.23 3.76
N ASP A 100 -3.06 15.13 3.25
CA ASP A 100 -4.42 14.69 3.61
C ASP A 100 -4.56 14.39 5.11
N PHE A 101 -3.47 13.96 5.75
CA PHE A 101 -3.44 13.66 7.18
C PHE A 101 -3.05 14.85 8.06
N VAL A 102 -2.45 15.90 7.49
CA VAL A 102 -2.06 17.13 8.22
C VAL A 102 -3.30 17.98 8.51
N ASP A 103 -4.10 18.25 7.48
CA ASP A 103 -5.34 19.01 7.60
C ASP A 103 -6.45 18.34 6.78
N ARG A 104 -7.11 17.36 7.40
CA ARG A 104 -8.17 16.59 6.75
C ARG A 104 -9.36 17.44 6.31
N GLU A 105 -9.65 18.53 7.03
CA GLU A 105 -10.78 19.39 6.70
C GLU A 105 -10.56 20.16 5.40
N GLN A 106 -9.30 20.33 4.98
CA GLN A 106 -8.93 20.89 3.68
C GLN A 106 -8.67 19.83 2.61
N SER A 107 -8.65 18.55 2.97
CA SER A 107 -8.42 17.46 2.03
C SER A 107 -9.65 17.17 1.18
N ALA A 108 -9.56 17.42 -0.14
CA ALA A 108 -10.60 17.05 -1.07
C ALA A 108 -10.82 15.52 -1.11
N LEU A 109 -9.75 14.74 -0.93
CA LEU A 109 -9.83 13.28 -0.85
C LEU A 109 -10.60 12.84 0.39
N TYR A 110 -10.33 13.44 1.57
CA TYR A 110 -11.10 13.14 2.79
C TYR A 110 -12.59 13.34 2.56
N HIS A 111 -13.00 14.47 1.99
CA HIS A 111 -14.40 14.73 1.72
C HIS A 111 -15.00 13.75 0.69
N ALA A 112 -14.26 13.39 -0.35
CA ALA A 112 -14.70 12.39 -1.32
C ALA A 112 -14.96 11.04 -0.65
N LEU A 113 -14.02 10.57 0.19
CA LEU A 113 -14.15 9.30 0.91
C LEU A 113 -15.30 9.30 1.92
N MET A 114 -15.51 10.41 2.64
CA MET A 114 -16.63 10.55 3.59
C MET A 114 -17.99 10.58 2.89
N ASN A 115 -18.06 10.99 1.63
CA ASN A 115 -19.26 11.01 0.81
C ASN A 115 -19.37 9.80 -0.14
N SER A 116 -18.47 8.82 -0.05
CA SER A 116 -18.52 7.60 -0.87
C SER A 116 -19.89 6.93 -0.76
N PRO A 117 -20.45 6.41 -1.86
CA PRO A 117 -21.69 5.62 -1.83
C PRO A 117 -21.55 4.34 -1.01
N GLU A 118 -20.33 3.81 -0.90
CA GLU A 118 -20.03 2.56 -0.20
C GLU A 118 -19.86 2.77 1.31
N PRO A 119 -20.72 2.20 2.18
CA PRO A 119 -20.64 2.40 3.63
C PRO A 119 -19.34 1.91 4.26
N GLU A 120 -18.77 0.83 3.74
CA GLU A 120 -17.49 0.30 4.22
C GLU A 120 -16.37 1.32 3.99
N VAL A 121 -16.30 1.94 2.80
CA VAL A 121 -15.32 2.98 2.49
C VAL A 121 -15.42 4.15 3.47
N ARG A 122 -16.64 4.64 3.73
CA ARG A 122 -16.83 5.74 4.70
C ARG A 122 -16.35 5.36 6.09
N THR A 123 -16.72 4.17 6.56
CA THR A 123 -16.37 3.70 7.91
C THR A 123 -14.87 3.53 8.07
N LEU A 124 -14.22 2.82 7.15
CA LEU A 124 -12.79 2.55 7.21
C LEU A 124 -11.95 3.82 6.99
N SER A 125 -12.42 4.74 6.15
CA SER A 125 -11.77 6.04 5.97
C SER A 125 -11.84 6.86 7.26
N ALA A 126 -13.00 6.92 7.92
CA ALA A 126 -13.13 7.61 9.21
C ALA A 126 -12.16 7.04 10.27
N GLN A 127 -12.03 5.71 10.31
CA GLN A 127 -11.07 5.04 11.20
C GLN A 127 -9.62 5.36 10.83
N LEU A 128 -9.26 5.29 9.54
CA LEU A 128 -7.91 5.62 9.06
C LEU A 128 -7.49 7.03 9.47
N PHE A 129 -8.36 8.02 9.22
CA PHE A 129 -8.09 9.41 9.62
C PHE A 129 -8.09 9.62 11.14
N SER A 130 -8.84 8.82 11.90
CA SER A 130 -8.78 8.82 13.35
C SER A 130 -7.45 8.27 13.86
N PHE A 131 -7.04 7.12 13.36
CA PHE A 131 -5.75 6.51 13.71
C PHE A 131 -4.56 7.40 13.34
N ALA A 132 -4.58 8.07 12.20
CA ALA A 132 -3.53 8.99 11.79
C ALA A 132 -3.23 10.11 12.81
N ARG A 133 -4.19 10.44 13.69
CA ARG A 133 -4.06 11.44 14.75
C ARG A 133 -3.69 10.84 16.11
N GLY A 134 -3.87 9.54 16.27
CA GLY A 134 -3.58 8.78 17.48
C GLY A 134 -2.13 8.31 17.55
N SER A 135 -1.86 7.37 18.44
CA SER A 135 -0.55 6.71 18.49
C SER A 135 -0.43 5.67 17.37
N ILE A 136 0.79 5.51 16.85
CA ILE A 136 1.11 4.46 15.87
C ILE A 136 0.81 3.06 16.43
N ASP A 137 0.93 2.89 17.76
CA ASP A 137 0.69 1.60 18.43
C ASP A 137 -0.80 1.29 18.62
N ASP A 138 -1.69 2.28 18.45
CA ASP A 138 -3.13 2.11 18.59
C ASP A 138 -3.78 1.56 17.29
N VAL A 139 -3.05 1.47 16.20
CA VAL A 139 -3.59 0.99 14.92
C VAL A 139 -3.69 -0.54 14.97
N PRO A 140 -4.91 -1.12 14.97
CA PRO A 140 -5.07 -2.56 15.04
C PRO A 140 -4.73 -3.22 13.69
N PRO A 141 -4.46 -4.54 13.67
CA PRO A 141 -4.34 -5.29 12.45
C PRO A 141 -5.58 -5.16 11.56
N LEU A 142 -5.40 -5.08 10.25
CA LEU A 142 -6.49 -4.95 9.27
C LEU A 142 -7.59 -6.00 9.46
N SER A 143 -7.22 -7.23 9.83
CA SER A 143 -8.16 -8.34 10.08
C SER A 143 -9.15 -8.08 11.22
N GLN A 144 -8.87 -7.13 12.11
CA GLN A 144 -9.79 -6.72 13.18
C GLN A 144 -10.76 -5.61 12.75
N LEU A 145 -10.43 -4.89 11.69
CA LEU A 145 -11.22 -3.78 11.17
C LEU A 145 -12.19 -4.23 10.07
N VAL A 146 -11.79 -5.23 9.28
CA VAL A 146 -12.58 -5.77 8.18
C VAL A 146 -13.35 -6.99 8.66
N VAL A 147 -14.57 -6.77 9.15
CA VAL A 147 -15.52 -7.82 9.51
C VAL A 147 -16.41 -8.09 8.30
N GLY A 148 -16.03 -8.99 7.43
CA GLY A 148 -16.84 -9.31 6.29
C GLY A 148 -16.31 -10.55 5.57
N GLU A 149 -17.13 -11.21 4.82
CA GLU A 149 -17.05 -12.47 4.06
C GLU A 149 -15.66 -12.99 3.57
N SER A 150 -14.60 -12.27 3.82
CA SER A 150 -13.20 -12.62 3.51
C SER A 150 -12.57 -13.63 4.49
N GLY A 151 -13.29 -14.10 5.48
CA GLY A 151 -12.84 -15.17 6.40
C GLY A 151 -12.71 -16.56 5.75
N ARG A 152 -13.01 -16.69 4.47
CA ARG A 152 -12.63 -17.87 3.70
C ARG A 152 -11.27 -17.64 3.04
N VAL A 153 -10.21 -17.72 3.84
CA VAL A 153 -8.93 -18.20 3.31
C VAL A 153 -9.24 -19.53 2.64
N ARG A 154 -9.23 -19.58 1.31
CA ARG A 154 -9.27 -20.87 0.61
C ARG A 154 -8.08 -21.65 1.15
N PRO A 155 -8.29 -22.89 1.68
CA PRO A 155 -7.15 -23.70 2.11
C PRO A 155 -6.19 -23.75 0.91
N GLU A 156 -4.91 -23.60 1.22
CA GLU A 156 -3.83 -23.75 0.24
C GLU A 156 -4.10 -25.01 -0.58
N GLN A 157 -4.57 -24.85 -1.80
CA GLN A 157 -4.39 -25.89 -2.79
C GLN A 157 -2.88 -25.89 -3.04
N GLU A 158 -2.23 -26.98 -2.61
CA GLU A 158 -0.83 -27.26 -2.92
C GLU A 158 -0.55 -26.83 -4.36
N ALA A 159 0.34 -25.87 -4.49
CA ALA A 159 0.74 -25.35 -5.78
C ALA A 159 1.28 -26.52 -6.60
N ALA A 160 0.66 -26.82 -7.73
CA ALA A 160 1.30 -27.63 -8.75
C ALA A 160 2.75 -27.11 -8.96
N PRO A 161 3.74 -28.01 -9.15
CA PRO A 161 5.15 -27.62 -9.25
C PRO A 161 5.27 -26.50 -10.29
N GLY A 162 5.72 -25.34 -9.83
CA GLY A 162 5.74 -24.12 -10.62
C GLY A 162 6.61 -24.29 -11.86
N VAL A 163 6.13 -23.82 -12.97
CA VAL A 163 6.96 -23.56 -14.17
C VAL A 163 8.16 -22.71 -13.70
N PRO A 164 9.41 -23.12 -13.94
CA PRO A 164 10.57 -22.33 -13.54
C PRO A 164 10.46 -20.93 -14.12
N TRP A 165 10.68 -19.92 -13.28
CA TRP A 165 10.73 -18.54 -13.73
C TRP A 165 11.77 -18.39 -14.82
N GLN A 166 11.38 -17.92 -16.00
CA GLN A 166 12.30 -17.54 -17.06
C GLN A 166 12.29 -16.01 -17.15
N PRO A 167 13.49 -15.36 -17.11
CA PRO A 167 13.55 -13.93 -17.30
C PRO A 167 13.02 -13.58 -18.70
N VAL A 168 12.09 -12.64 -18.77
CA VAL A 168 11.71 -12.01 -20.03
C VAL A 168 12.89 -11.16 -20.44
N VAL A 169 13.68 -11.65 -21.38
CA VAL A 169 14.74 -10.87 -22.03
C VAL A 169 14.02 -9.88 -22.94
N PRO A 170 14.19 -8.56 -22.77
CA PRO A 170 13.61 -7.60 -23.71
C PRO A 170 14.16 -7.91 -25.12
N GLU A 171 13.26 -8.05 -26.08
CA GLU A 171 13.64 -8.18 -27.48
C GLU A 171 14.50 -6.98 -27.87
N ALA A 172 15.72 -7.25 -28.38
CA ALA A 172 16.65 -6.21 -28.76
C ALA A 172 16.01 -5.31 -29.82
N ALA A 173 15.99 -4.00 -29.57
CA ALA A 173 15.49 -3.03 -30.53
C ALA A 173 16.24 -3.23 -31.90
N PRO A 174 15.54 -3.17 -33.04
CA PRO A 174 16.16 -3.29 -34.35
C PRO A 174 17.22 -2.19 -34.52
N PRO A 175 18.35 -2.50 -35.23
CA PRO A 175 19.41 -1.54 -35.41
C PRO A 175 18.89 -0.32 -36.20
N SER A 176 19.15 0.86 -35.66
CA SER A 176 18.82 2.12 -36.33
C SER A 176 19.60 2.24 -37.64
N GLU A 177 18.90 2.34 -38.75
CA GLU A 177 19.51 2.69 -40.03
C GLU A 177 20.19 4.05 -39.93
N LYS A 178 21.50 4.07 -40.23
CA LYS A 178 22.25 5.32 -40.38
C LYS A 178 21.78 6.02 -41.68
N PRO A 179 21.48 7.31 -41.64
CA PRO A 179 21.18 8.06 -42.85
C PRO A 179 22.40 8.10 -43.76
N ALA A 180 22.21 7.75 -45.04
CA ALA A 180 23.21 7.85 -46.06
C ALA A 180 23.63 9.32 -46.27
N ALA A 181 24.93 9.58 -46.15
CA ALA A 181 25.51 10.88 -46.49
C ALA A 181 25.36 11.16 -48.01
N ARG A 182 24.84 12.31 -48.35
CA ARG A 182 24.99 12.98 -49.66
C ARG A 182 25.97 14.13 -49.54
#